data_1d27848e7aec1610943dbbd0f789bc60
#
_entry.id   1d27848e7aec1610943dbbd0f789bc60
#
_cell.length_a   1.000
_cell.length_b   1.000
_cell.length_c   1.000
_cell.angle_alpha   90.00
_cell.angle_beta   90.00
_cell.angle_gamma   90.00
#
_symmetry.space_group_name_H-M   'P 1'
#
loop_
_entity.id
_entity.type
_entity.pdbx_description
1 polymer ?
#
loop_
_entity_poly.entity_id
_entity_poly.type
_entity_poly.pdbx_seq_one_letter_code
_entity_poly.pdbx_strand_id
1 'polypeptide(L)'
;MPVTVYPYSESEPTGEQARSLTKQMGGGAAMLRPRMGLEALSRVTAGHGIILVLLVLNLFFNIVGNAGFKLSALSTTTRGFLAWQVVGNVAGFITVLTLTGLLRYLPLGVAYPVTTGLAVLGVEVVAAAAFFHETITPSQWLGVLCVVLGILLINGR
;
A
#
# COMPACT_ATOMS: atom_id res chain seq x y z
N MET A 1 -39.20 19.14 14.36
CA MET A 1 -39.80 18.31 13.28
C MET A 1 -39.88 16.88 13.82
N PRO A 2 -41.07 16.26 13.90
CA PRO A 2 -41.19 14.90 14.43
C PRO A 2 -40.74 13.87 13.40
N VAL A 3 -39.89 12.93 13.84
CA VAL A 3 -39.45 11.78 13.05
C VAL A 3 -40.61 10.77 13.02
N THR A 4 -41.14 10.54 11.82
CA THR A 4 -42.18 9.53 11.59
C THR A 4 -41.51 8.16 11.53
N VAL A 5 -41.70 7.36 12.59
CA VAL A 5 -41.27 5.96 12.61
C VAL A 5 -42.37 5.15 11.90
N TYR A 6 -42.01 4.55 10.76
CA TYR A 6 -42.90 3.58 10.10
C TYR A 6 -42.81 2.24 10.83
N PRO A 7 -43.96 1.64 11.19
CA PRO A 7 -43.95 0.29 11.77
C PRO A 7 -43.61 -0.73 10.68
N TYR A 8 -42.49 -1.43 10.86
CA TYR A 8 -42.10 -2.58 10.05
C TYR A 8 -43.00 -3.76 10.45
N SER A 9 -43.94 -4.12 9.59
CA SER A 9 -44.75 -5.30 9.76
C SER A 9 -43.95 -6.53 9.32
N GLU A 10 -43.31 -7.21 10.25
CA GLU A 10 -42.79 -8.56 10.04
C GLU A 10 -43.94 -9.54 9.95
N SER A 11 -44.39 -9.85 8.74
CA SER A 11 -45.21 -11.04 8.50
C SER A 11 -44.25 -12.24 8.43
N GLU A 12 -44.20 -13.07 9.44
CA GLU A 12 -43.50 -14.35 9.41
C GLU A 12 -43.93 -15.18 8.19
N PRO A 13 -42.96 -15.69 7.39
CA PRO A 13 -43.32 -16.52 6.24
C PRO A 13 -44.02 -17.80 6.71
N THR A 14 -45.18 -18.09 6.14
CA THR A 14 -45.90 -19.34 6.39
C THR A 14 -45.01 -20.55 6.10
N GLY A 15 -45.16 -21.64 6.86
CA GLY A 15 -44.27 -22.81 6.81
C GLY A 15 -44.04 -23.41 5.43
N GLU A 16 -44.95 -23.18 4.49
CA GLU A 16 -44.81 -23.61 3.08
C GLU A 16 -43.85 -22.72 2.27
N GLN A 17 -43.85 -21.40 2.54
CA GLN A 17 -42.88 -20.45 1.95
C GLN A 17 -41.46 -20.68 2.47
N ALA A 18 -41.33 -21.01 3.77
CA ALA A 18 -40.03 -21.35 4.34
C ALA A 18 -39.43 -22.62 3.72
N ARG A 19 -40.25 -23.64 3.45
CA ARG A 19 -39.79 -24.88 2.79
C ARG A 19 -39.44 -24.69 1.33
N SER A 20 -40.14 -23.83 0.59
CA SER A 20 -39.80 -23.50 -0.81
C SER A 20 -38.48 -22.73 -0.93
N LEU A 21 -38.24 -21.79 -0.01
CA LEU A 21 -37.00 -21.04 0.08
C LEU A 21 -35.78 -21.94 0.40
N THR A 22 -35.97 -22.88 1.35
CA THR A 22 -34.90 -23.83 1.72
C THR A 22 -34.54 -24.78 0.55
N LYS A 23 -35.54 -25.20 -0.25
CA LYS A 23 -35.35 -26.05 -1.42
C LYS A 23 -34.67 -25.31 -2.57
N GLN A 24 -34.94 -24.02 -2.78
CA GLN A 24 -34.26 -23.17 -3.75
C GLN A 24 -32.79 -22.88 -3.35
N MET A 25 -32.55 -22.64 -2.06
CA MET A 25 -31.19 -22.39 -1.55
C MET A 25 -30.32 -23.63 -1.51
N GLY A 26 -30.90 -24.84 -1.33
CA GLY A 26 -30.14 -26.10 -1.30
C GLY A 26 -29.70 -26.62 -2.68
N GLY A 27 -30.43 -26.30 -3.75
CA GLY A 27 -30.14 -26.80 -5.10
C GLY A 27 -29.02 -26.07 -5.84
N GLY A 28 -28.76 -24.81 -5.49
CA GLY A 28 -27.72 -23.98 -6.16
C GLY A 28 -26.32 -24.11 -5.58
N ALA A 29 -26.21 -24.60 -4.34
CA ALA A 29 -24.93 -24.58 -3.61
C ALA A 29 -23.96 -25.73 -3.97
N ALA A 30 -24.46 -26.80 -4.60
CA ALA A 30 -23.66 -28.00 -4.83
C ALA A 30 -22.80 -27.98 -6.12
N MET A 31 -23.11 -27.14 -7.11
CA MET A 31 -22.38 -27.12 -8.38
C MET A 31 -21.35 -25.99 -8.58
N LEU A 32 -21.28 -25.02 -7.65
CA LEU A 32 -20.42 -23.84 -7.80
C LEU A 32 -19.14 -23.84 -6.93
N ARG A 33 -18.95 -24.83 -6.06
CA ARG A 33 -17.90 -24.81 -5.04
C ARG A 33 -16.44 -25.05 -5.49
N PRO A 34 -16.07 -25.84 -6.53
CA PRO A 34 -14.65 -26.04 -6.82
C PRO A 34 -13.99 -24.91 -7.63
N ARG A 35 -14.76 -24.23 -8.49
CA ARG A 35 -14.20 -23.16 -9.35
C ARG A 35 -13.98 -21.84 -8.63
N MET A 36 -14.86 -21.47 -7.71
CA MET A 36 -14.74 -20.24 -6.92
C MET A 36 -13.48 -20.23 -6.02
N GLY A 37 -13.04 -21.38 -5.52
CA GLY A 37 -11.84 -21.48 -4.68
C GLY A 37 -10.54 -21.18 -5.44
N LEU A 38 -10.40 -21.74 -6.65
CA LEU A 38 -9.19 -21.51 -7.48
C LEU A 38 -9.12 -20.08 -8.04
N GLU A 39 -10.24 -19.52 -8.46
CA GLU A 39 -10.30 -18.12 -8.92
C GLU A 39 -10.08 -17.12 -7.78
N ALA A 40 -10.60 -17.41 -6.58
CA ALA A 40 -10.32 -16.60 -5.40
C ALA A 40 -8.85 -16.65 -5.00
N LEU A 41 -8.24 -17.83 -5.00
CA LEU A 41 -6.82 -18.02 -4.74
C LEU A 41 -5.95 -17.29 -5.77
N SER A 42 -6.27 -17.40 -7.06
CA SER A 42 -5.53 -16.69 -8.12
C SER A 42 -5.64 -15.16 -7.98
N ARG A 43 -6.80 -14.63 -7.61
CA ARG A 43 -6.99 -13.19 -7.36
C ARG A 43 -6.23 -12.71 -6.12
N VAL A 44 -6.20 -13.51 -5.05
CA VAL A 44 -5.44 -13.20 -3.85
C VAL A 44 -3.94 -13.20 -4.16
N THR A 45 -3.43 -14.20 -4.89
CA THR A 45 -2.01 -14.27 -5.28
C THR A 45 -1.62 -13.15 -6.24
N ALA A 46 -2.48 -12.83 -7.23
CA ALA A 46 -2.26 -11.69 -8.13
C ALA A 46 -2.25 -10.35 -7.37
N GLY A 47 -3.13 -10.17 -6.39
CA GLY A 47 -3.17 -8.98 -5.54
C GLY A 47 -1.87 -8.78 -4.74
N HIS A 48 -1.31 -9.83 -4.16
CA HIS A 48 -0.03 -9.76 -3.44
C HIS A 48 1.14 -9.42 -4.38
N GLY A 49 1.16 -9.99 -5.60
CA GLY A 49 2.18 -9.66 -6.60
C GLY A 49 2.15 -8.18 -7.00
N ILE A 50 0.97 -7.62 -7.24
CA ILE A 50 0.79 -6.20 -7.58
C ILE A 50 1.24 -5.30 -6.43
N ILE A 51 0.86 -5.61 -5.19
CA ILE A 51 1.27 -4.86 -4.00
C ILE A 51 2.80 -4.85 -3.90
N LEU A 52 3.46 -6.00 -4.05
CA LEU A 52 4.91 -6.11 -4.01
C LEU A 52 5.59 -5.27 -5.09
N VAL A 53 5.12 -5.35 -6.34
CA VAL A 53 5.65 -4.55 -7.45
C VAL A 53 5.50 -3.05 -7.17
N LEU A 54 4.33 -2.61 -6.69
CA LEU A 54 4.09 -1.21 -6.36
C LEU A 54 4.98 -0.74 -5.20
N LEU A 55 5.22 -1.58 -4.18
CA LEU A 55 6.13 -1.27 -3.07
C LEU A 55 7.57 -1.14 -3.56
N VAL A 56 8.04 -2.06 -4.39
CA VAL A 56 9.40 -2.01 -4.96
C VAL A 56 9.58 -0.78 -5.85
N LEU A 57 8.62 -0.47 -6.71
CA LEU A 57 8.64 0.74 -7.54
C LEU A 57 8.63 2.01 -6.67
N ASN A 58 7.78 2.05 -5.65
CA ASN A 58 7.72 3.18 -4.71
C ASN A 58 9.07 3.41 -4.04
N LEU A 59 9.68 2.36 -3.50
CA LEU A 59 10.99 2.41 -2.87
C LEU A 59 12.08 2.86 -3.85
N PHE A 60 12.13 2.26 -5.04
CA PHE A 60 13.14 2.60 -6.05
C PHE A 60 13.07 4.07 -6.47
N PHE A 61 11.89 4.57 -6.82
CA PHE A 61 11.74 5.96 -7.23
C PHE A 61 11.90 6.93 -6.05
N ASN A 62 11.65 6.51 -4.82
CA ASN A 62 11.96 7.31 -3.64
C ASN A 62 13.47 7.50 -3.48
N ILE A 63 14.26 6.44 -3.65
CA ILE A 63 15.73 6.49 -3.62
C ILE A 63 16.26 7.39 -4.75
N VAL A 64 15.79 7.18 -5.98
CA VAL A 64 16.20 7.98 -7.15
C VAL A 64 15.84 9.46 -6.96
N GLY A 65 14.65 9.76 -6.43
CA GLY A 65 14.21 11.13 -6.16
C GLY A 65 15.11 11.84 -5.16
N ASN A 66 15.40 11.21 -4.03
CA ASN A 66 16.27 11.76 -2.99
C ASN A 66 17.72 11.91 -3.47
N ALA A 67 18.25 10.92 -4.22
CA ALA A 67 19.56 11.02 -4.84
C ALA A 67 19.63 12.17 -5.86
N GLY A 68 18.58 12.35 -6.68
CA GLY A 68 18.46 13.46 -7.63
C GLY A 68 18.47 14.82 -6.93
N PHE A 69 17.73 14.98 -5.84
CA PHE A 69 17.76 16.22 -5.05
C PHE A 69 19.12 16.48 -4.43
N LYS A 70 19.81 15.46 -3.93
CA LYS A 70 21.17 15.58 -3.41
C LYS A 70 22.15 16.02 -4.50
N LEU A 71 22.12 15.38 -5.68
CA LEU A 71 22.95 15.74 -6.83
C LEU A 71 22.63 17.16 -7.34
N SER A 72 21.37 17.56 -7.32
CA SER A 72 20.96 18.93 -7.60
C SER A 72 21.64 19.92 -6.65
N ALA A 73 21.57 19.65 -5.34
CA ALA A 73 22.19 20.50 -4.33
C ALA A 73 23.72 20.60 -4.43
N LEU A 74 24.37 19.53 -4.90
CA LEU A 74 25.83 19.47 -5.11
C LEU A 74 26.26 20.09 -6.45
N SER A 75 25.33 20.43 -7.34
CA SER A 75 25.65 20.96 -8.67
C SER A 75 26.17 22.41 -8.60
N THR A 76 27.31 22.67 -9.23
CA THR A 76 27.90 24.01 -9.28
C THR A 76 27.35 24.87 -10.42
N THR A 77 26.61 24.26 -11.36
CA THR A 77 26.02 24.97 -12.51
C THR A 77 24.50 24.98 -12.43
N THR A 78 23.88 26.07 -12.85
CA THR A 78 22.41 26.20 -12.90
C THR A 78 21.76 25.12 -13.77
N ARG A 79 22.39 24.74 -14.87
CA ARG A 79 21.89 23.67 -15.74
C ARG A 79 21.93 22.32 -15.05
N GLY A 80 23.02 21.99 -14.35
CA GLY A 80 23.13 20.77 -13.56
C GLY A 80 22.09 20.73 -12.44
N PHE A 81 21.96 21.82 -11.70
CA PHE A 81 20.92 21.98 -10.67
C PHE A 81 19.52 21.68 -11.22
N LEU A 82 19.12 22.35 -12.30
CA LEU A 82 17.79 22.16 -12.89
C LEU A 82 17.58 20.74 -13.45
N ALA A 83 18.60 20.17 -14.11
CA ALA A 83 18.50 18.83 -14.66
C ALA A 83 18.24 17.79 -13.56
N TRP A 84 19.02 17.80 -12.49
CA TRP A 84 18.84 16.90 -11.35
C TRP A 84 17.54 17.19 -10.57
N GLN A 85 17.12 18.44 -10.50
CA GLN A 85 15.84 18.82 -9.91
C GLN A 85 14.66 18.22 -10.68
N VAL A 86 14.72 18.22 -12.02
CA VAL A 86 13.70 17.57 -12.87
C VAL A 86 13.68 16.06 -12.60
N VAL A 87 14.84 15.40 -12.57
CA VAL A 87 14.93 13.96 -12.27
C VAL A 87 14.31 13.65 -10.91
N GLY A 88 14.67 14.42 -9.87
CA GLY A 88 14.11 14.23 -8.53
C GLY A 88 12.59 14.40 -8.47
N ASN A 89 12.05 15.43 -9.13
CA ASN A 89 10.63 15.70 -9.15
C ASN A 89 9.83 14.65 -9.94
N VAL A 90 10.35 14.21 -11.10
CA VAL A 90 9.71 13.13 -11.88
C VAL A 90 9.68 11.83 -11.09
N ALA A 91 10.77 11.45 -10.44
CA ALA A 91 10.84 10.29 -9.58
C ALA A 91 9.86 10.42 -8.39
N GLY A 92 9.80 11.58 -7.75
CA GLY A 92 8.83 11.87 -6.68
C GLY A 92 7.38 11.76 -7.15
N PHE A 93 7.07 12.23 -8.35
CA PHE A 93 5.74 12.09 -8.92
C PHE A 93 5.35 10.61 -9.13
N ILE A 94 6.28 9.80 -9.65
CA ILE A 94 6.05 8.34 -9.79
C ILE A 94 5.86 7.68 -8.42
N THR A 95 6.59 8.12 -7.39
CA THR A 95 6.39 7.65 -6.00
C THR A 95 4.96 7.92 -5.51
N VAL A 96 4.41 9.11 -5.79
CA VAL A 96 3.01 9.43 -5.44
C VAL A 96 2.03 8.55 -6.20
N LEU A 97 2.25 8.32 -7.51
CA LEU A 97 1.39 7.45 -8.31
C LEU A 97 1.40 6.00 -7.81
N THR A 98 2.56 5.46 -7.44
CA THR A 98 2.68 4.11 -6.89
C THR A 98 2.02 3.99 -5.53
N LEU A 99 2.14 5.01 -4.65
CA LEU A 99 1.39 5.06 -3.39
C LEU A 99 -0.12 5.09 -3.63
N THR A 100 -0.59 5.92 -4.57
CA THR A 100 -2.01 5.96 -4.94
C THR A 100 -2.50 4.60 -5.46
N GLY A 101 -1.65 3.90 -6.22
CA GLY A 101 -1.91 2.52 -6.64
C GLY A 101 -2.04 1.56 -5.46
N LEU A 102 -1.16 1.66 -4.46
CA LEU A 102 -1.21 0.84 -3.24
C LEU A 102 -2.49 1.07 -2.42
N LEU A 103 -2.98 2.30 -2.36
CA LEU A 103 -4.21 2.65 -1.63
C LEU A 103 -5.48 1.98 -2.19
N ARG A 104 -5.44 1.40 -3.39
CA ARG A 104 -6.52 0.56 -3.94
C ARG A 104 -6.59 -0.81 -3.27
N TYR A 105 -5.49 -1.27 -2.66
CA TYR A 105 -5.35 -2.60 -2.08
C TYR A 105 -5.15 -2.57 -0.57
N LEU A 106 -4.60 -1.48 -0.04
CA LEU A 106 -4.25 -1.33 1.37
C LEU A 106 -4.88 -0.06 1.96
N PRO A 107 -5.35 -0.09 3.21
CA PRO A 107 -5.80 1.11 3.89
C PRO A 107 -4.63 2.09 4.10
N LEU A 108 -4.94 3.39 4.12
CA LEU A 108 -3.94 4.47 4.28
C LEU A 108 -3.07 4.28 5.52
N GLY A 109 -3.67 3.85 6.63
CA GLY A 109 -2.96 3.61 7.90
C GLY A 109 -1.89 2.52 7.84
N VAL A 110 -1.91 1.66 6.81
CA VAL A 110 -0.87 0.63 6.55
C VAL A 110 0.04 1.06 5.41
N ALA A 111 -0.53 1.47 4.28
CA ALA A 111 0.23 1.81 3.08
C ALA A 111 1.24 2.94 3.33
N TYR A 112 0.82 4.01 3.99
CA TYR A 112 1.67 5.19 4.22
C TYR A 112 2.84 4.91 5.17
N PRO A 113 2.66 4.33 6.38
CA PRO A 113 3.78 4.00 7.25
C PRO A 113 4.77 3.00 6.62
N VAL A 114 4.27 1.99 5.90
CA VAL A 114 5.13 0.99 5.24
C VAL A 114 5.97 1.62 4.14
N THR A 115 5.38 2.39 3.24
CA THR A 115 6.13 3.04 2.15
C THR A 115 7.13 4.07 2.67
N THR A 116 6.74 4.87 3.67
CA THR A 116 7.62 5.88 4.28
C THR A 116 8.78 5.23 5.02
N GLY A 117 8.52 4.19 5.80
CA GLY A 117 9.58 3.50 6.52
C GLY A 117 10.55 2.76 5.62
N LEU A 118 10.06 2.10 4.56
CA LEU A 118 10.93 1.51 3.53
C LEU A 118 11.73 2.59 2.80
N ALA A 119 11.15 3.76 2.55
CA ALA A 119 11.85 4.87 1.93
C ALA A 119 12.98 5.40 2.83
N VAL A 120 12.74 5.57 4.14
CA VAL A 120 13.78 5.96 5.10
C VAL A 120 14.95 4.97 5.07
N LEU A 121 14.66 3.67 5.19
CA LEU A 121 15.68 2.62 5.09
C LEU A 121 16.45 2.66 3.76
N GLY A 122 15.72 2.73 2.64
CA GLY A 122 16.32 2.72 1.31
C GLY A 122 17.19 3.94 1.05
N VAL A 123 16.74 5.12 1.44
CA VAL A 123 17.51 6.36 1.25
C VAL A 123 18.75 6.37 2.14
N GLU A 124 18.63 5.98 3.41
CA GLU A 124 19.76 5.96 4.35
C GLU A 124 20.83 4.94 3.94
N VAL A 125 20.41 3.69 3.65
CA VAL A 125 21.36 2.60 3.34
C VAL A 125 21.87 2.70 1.91
N VAL A 126 20.99 2.92 0.91
CA VAL A 126 21.39 2.87 -0.51
C VAL A 126 21.89 4.22 -0.99
N ALA A 127 21.13 5.31 -0.78
CA ALA A 127 21.55 6.61 -1.27
C ALA A 127 22.69 7.20 -0.42
N ALA A 128 22.50 7.36 0.88
CA ALA A 128 23.48 8.03 1.73
C ALA A 128 24.75 7.18 1.91
N ALA A 129 24.64 5.95 2.40
CA ALA A 129 25.81 5.14 2.73
C ALA A 129 26.48 4.54 1.48
N ALA A 130 25.74 3.89 0.57
CA ALA A 130 26.33 3.16 -0.53
C ALA A 130 26.69 4.06 -1.73
N PHE A 131 25.84 5.04 -2.07
CA PHE A 131 26.06 5.90 -3.25
C PHE A 131 26.86 7.16 -2.94
N PHE A 132 26.53 7.87 -1.86
CA PHE A 132 27.23 9.10 -1.46
C PHE A 132 28.36 8.86 -0.46
N HIS A 133 28.54 7.64 0.04
CA HIS A 133 29.56 7.27 1.04
C HIS A 133 29.52 8.14 2.29
N GLU A 134 28.32 8.56 2.71
CA GLU A 134 28.14 9.33 3.93
C GLU A 134 28.30 8.42 5.14
N THR A 135 28.95 8.93 6.18
CA THR A 135 29.09 8.21 7.45
C THR A 135 27.82 8.30 8.26
N ILE A 136 27.11 7.18 8.40
CA ILE A 136 25.91 7.11 9.24
C ILE A 136 26.36 6.92 10.68
N THR A 137 25.97 7.84 11.55
CA THR A 137 26.30 7.78 12.97
C THR A 137 25.50 6.68 13.70
N PRO A 138 25.98 6.15 14.83
CA PRO A 138 25.24 5.16 15.63
C PRO A 138 23.84 5.65 16.06
N SER A 139 23.70 6.96 16.32
CA SER A 139 22.39 7.57 16.66
C SER A 139 21.41 7.54 15.49
N GLN A 140 21.88 7.73 14.25
CA GLN A 140 21.06 7.60 13.05
C GLN A 140 20.60 6.15 12.85
N TRP A 141 21.50 5.17 13.04
CA TRP A 141 21.13 3.75 13.02
C TRP A 141 20.07 3.40 14.05
N LEU A 142 20.18 3.96 15.26
CA LEU A 142 19.15 3.80 16.29
C LEU A 142 17.80 4.40 15.85
N GLY A 143 17.82 5.58 15.22
CA GLY A 143 16.63 6.20 14.66
C GLY A 143 15.96 5.33 13.58
N VAL A 144 16.75 4.78 12.65
CA VAL A 144 16.27 3.84 11.61
C VAL A 144 15.63 2.61 12.26
N LEU A 145 16.25 2.04 13.29
CA LEU A 145 15.70 0.90 14.04
C LEU A 145 14.35 1.24 14.68
N CYS A 146 14.22 2.41 15.29
CA CYS A 146 12.95 2.88 15.86
C CYS A 146 11.85 3.01 14.80
N VAL A 147 12.18 3.49 13.61
CA VAL A 147 11.22 3.57 12.48
C VAL A 147 10.73 2.18 12.08
N VAL A 148 11.64 1.20 11.95
CA VAL A 148 11.28 -0.19 11.62
C VAL A 148 10.38 -0.79 12.69
N LEU A 149 10.73 -0.63 13.96
CA LEU A 149 9.90 -1.11 15.09
C LEU A 149 8.51 -0.44 15.08
N GLY A 150 8.45 0.86 14.82
CA GLY A 150 7.18 1.59 14.69
C GLY A 150 6.28 1.01 13.59
N ILE A 151 6.84 0.65 12.43
CA ILE A 151 6.10 0.02 11.33
C ILE A 151 5.57 -1.36 11.73
N LEU A 152 6.40 -2.18 12.41
CA LEU A 152 5.99 -3.50 12.88
C LEU A 152 4.84 -3.40 13.89
N LEU A 153 4.86 -2.42 14.77
CA LEU A 153 3.78 -2.17 15.75
C LEU A 153 2.47 -1.74 15.06
N ILE A 154 2.54 -0.96 13.99
CA ILE A 154 1.35 -0.55 13.22
C ILE A 154 0.74 -1.75 12.47
N ASN A 155 1.56 -2.65 11.94
CA ASN A 155 1.10 -3.84 11.22
C ASN A 155 0.67 -5.00 12.14
N GLY A 156 1.01 -4.97 13.42
CA GLY A 156 0.76 -6.03 14.40
C GLY A 156 -0.67 -6.11 14.96
N ARG A 157 -1.68 -5.48 14.29
CA ARG A 157 -3.10 -5.56 14.68
C ARG A 157 -3.90 -6.41 13.71
#